data_ef30bdfd337658c6ef077be5788c71bd
#
_entry.id   ef30bdfd337658c6ef077be5788c71bd
#
_cell.length_a   1.000
_cell.length_b   1.000
_cell.length_c   1.000
_cell.angle_alpha   90.00
_cell.angle_beta   90.00
_cell.angle_gamma   90.00
#
_symmetry.space_group_name_H-M   'P 1'
#
loop_
_entity.id
_entity.type
_entity.pdbx_description
1 polymer ?
#
loop_
_entity_poly.entity_id
_entity_poly.type
_entity_poly.pdbx_seq_one_letter_code
_entity_poly.pdbx_strand_id
1 'polypeptide(L)'
;HSSLYLSYMRRVADALGLPLRVVQVRLGMSAFGPEMIIDAGPKEFLSLLSNASFVCTDSFHGTAFSLLLDVPFVSFEPTRSSQDSRKKGLLTSLGQGHRSIYVDEIGETDVADLTALMDKPGCKQGIRQMQCRQRRVLGEVVEGHPCR
;
A
#
# COMPACT_ATOMS: atom_id res chain seq x y z
N HIS A 1 1.38 -17.68 -5.19
CA HIS A 1 1.55 -16.50 -4.34
C HIS A 1 0.26 -16.04 -3.64
N SER A 2 -0.90 -16.15 -4.29
CA SER A 2 -2.18 -15.66 -3.73
C SER A 2 -2.58 -16.29 -2.39
N SER A 3 -2.30 -17.58 -2.18
CA SER A 3 -2.59 -18.27 -0.91
C SER A 3 -1.70 -17.78 0.24
N LEU A 4 -0.44 -17.46 -0.06
CA LEU A 4 0.51 -16.90 0.91
C LEU A 4 0.07 -15.49 1.34
N TYR A 5 -0.33 -14.65 0.39
CA TYR A 5 -0.86 -13.32 0.70
C TYR A 5 -2.10 -13.40 1.57
N LEU A 6 -3.04 -14.28 1.24
CA LEU A 6 -4.26 -14.43 2.02
C LEU A 6 -3.99 -14.93 3.45
N SER A 7 -3.11 -15.93 3.59
CA SER A 7 -2.70 -16.43 4.91
C SER A 7 -2.09 -15.31 5.76
N TYR A 8 -1.23 -14.49 5.16
CA TYR A 8 -0.63 -13.36 5.84
C TYR A 8 -1.67 -12.29 6.21
N MET A 9 -2.55 -11.91 5.28
CA MET A 9 -3.61 -10.94 5.56
C MET A 9 -4.54 -11.39 6.69
N ARG A 10 -4.86 -12.69 6.78
CA ARG A 10 -5.63 -13.24 7.91
C ARG A 10 -4.87 -13.10 9.23
N ARG A 11 -3.60 -13.46 9.27
CA ARG A 11 -2.76 -13.27 10.47
C ARG A 11 -2.73 -11.81 10.93
N VAL A 12 -2.63 -10.87 10.00
CA VAL A 12 -2.66 -9.43 10.30
C VAL A 12 -4.03 -9.03 10.84
N ALA A 13 -5.12 -9.45 10.19
CA ALA A 13 -6.48 -9.15 10.63
C ALA A 13 -6.77 -9.71 12.03
N ASP A 14 -6.37 -10.95 12.29
CA ASP A 14 -6.52 -11.60 13.59
C ASP A 14 -5.73 -10.87 14.69
N ALA A 15 -4.48 -10.50 14.41
CA ALA A 15 -3.63 -9.78 15.37
C ALA A 15 -4.14 -8.37 15.69
N LEU A 16 -4.78 -7.72 14.72
CA LEU A 16 -5.40 -6.40 14.90
C LEU A 16 -6.83 -6.46 15.42
N GLY A 17 -7.44 -7.65 15.52
CA GLY A 17 -8.86 -7.81 15.87
C GLY A 17 -9.81 -7.17 14.86
N LEU A 18 -9.44 -7.13 13.58
CA LEU A 18 -10.17 -6.44 12.52
C LEU A 18 -10.79 -7.44 11.53
N PRO A 19 -11.98 -7.12 10.96
CA PRO A 19 -12.55 -7.93 9.90
C PRO A 19 -11.73 -7.77 8.62
N LEU A 20 -11.41 -8.90 7.97
CA LEU A 20 -10.74 -8.91 6.66
C LEU A 20 -11.73 -8.58 5.54
N ARG A 21 -11.31 -7.74 4.60
CA ARG A 21 -11.98 -7.50 3.32
C ARG A 21 -10.97 -7.68 2.19
N VAL A 22 -11.24 -8.56 1.25
CA VAL A 22 -10.36 -8.84 0.11
C VAL A 22 -10.98 -8.23 -1.14
N VAL A 23 -10.29 -7.26 -1.74
CA VAL A 23 -10.72 -6.66 -3.01
C VAL A 23 -9.88 -7.24 -4.13
N GLN A 24 -10.52 -7.87 -5.10
CA GLN A 24 -9.85 -8.49 -6.24
C GLN A 24 -10.37 -7.92 -7.56
N VAL A 25 -9.45 -7.52 -8.42
CA VAL A 25 -9.75 -6.92 -9.73
C VAL A 25 -9.72 -7.98 -10.86
N ARG A 26 -9.23 -9.20 -10.60
CA ARG A 26 -9.11 -10.24 -11.63
C ARG A 26 -10.17 -11.33 -11.47
N LEU A 27 -11.00 -11.49 -12.49
CA LEU A 27 -11.93 -12.62 -12.66
C LEU A 27 -11.14 -13.95 -12.68
N GLY A 28 -11.58 -14.93 -11.87
CA GLY A 28 -11.08 -16.31 -11.94
C GLY A 28 -10.61 -16.97 -10.64
N MET A 29 -10.71 -16.33 -9.50
CA MET A 29 -10.35 -16.93 -8.21
C MET A 29 -11.56 -16.99 -7.28
N SER A 30 -12.40 -18.00 -7.47
CA SER A 30 -13.61 -18.28 -6.66
C SER A 30 -13.33 -18.86 -5.26
N ALA A 31 -12.08 -18.87 -4.79
CA ALA A 31 -11.64 -19.64 -3.63
C ALA A 31 -11.56 -18.85 -2.31
N PHE A 32 -11.99 -17.59 -2.25
CA PHE A 32 -11.65 -16.73 -1.10
C PHE A 32 -12.75 -16.51 -0.05
N GLY A 33 -13.92 -17.13 -0.21
CA GLY A 33 -14.99 -17.05 0.81
C GLY A 33 -15.73 -15.70 0.88
N PRO A 34 -16.54 -15.47 1.93
CA PRO A 34 -17.44 -14.31 2.04
C PRO A 34 -16.74 -12.97 2.27
N GLU A 35 -15.45 -12.97 2.49
CA GLU A 35 -14.63 -11.76 2.68
C GLU A 35 -14.30 -11.05 1.37
N MET A 36 -14.57 -11.69 0.22
CA MET A 36 -14.19 -11.18 -1.10
C MET A 36 -15.22 -10.21 -1.67
N ILE A 37 -14.73 -9.07 -2.13
CA ILE A 37 -15.48 -8.05 -2.86
C ILE A 37 -15.01 -8.11 -4.32
N ILE A 38 -15.88 -8.62 -5.20
CA ILE A 38 -15.53 -8.88 -6.61
C ILE A 38 -15.86 -7.67 -7.51
N ASP A 39 -16.81 -6.83 -7.11
CA ASP A 39 -17.45 -5.81 -7.97
C ASP A 39 -17.16 -4.37 -7.50
N ALA A 40 -15.99 -4.15 -6.91
CA ALA A 40 -15.59 -2.81 -6.51
C ALA A 40 -15.17 -1.98 -7.75
N GLY A 41 -15.99 -1.01 -8.13
CA GLY A 41 -15.59 0.03 -9.05
C GLY A 41 -14.56 1.00 -8.44
N PRO A 42 -14.04 1.97 -9.21
CA PRO A 42 -13.02 2.90 -8.71
C PRO A 42 -13.45 3.70 -7.47
N LYS A 43 -14.70 4.10 -7.38
CA LYS A 43 -15.24 4.85 -6.23
C LYS A 43 -15.34 3.96 -4.99
N GLU A 44 -15.86 2.75 -5.16
CA GLU A 44 -15.97 1.75 -4.10
C GLU A 44 -14.59 1.35 -3.59
N PHE A 45 -13.62 1.15 -4.49
CA PHE A 45 -12.24 0.85 -4.14
C PHE A 45 -11.63 1.97 -3.28
N LEU A 46 -11.77 3.24 -3.68
CA LEU A 46 -11.29 4.37 -2.89
C LEU A 46 -12.02 4.50 -1.54
N SER A 47 -13.32 4.25 -1.52
CA SER A 47 -14.11 4.24 -0.28
C SER A 47 -13.63 3.15 0.69
N LEU A 48 -13.39 1.95 0.19
CA LEU A 48 -12.86 0.85 1.01
C LEU A 48 -11.49 1.20 1.58
N LEU A 49 -10.58 1.75 0.77
CA LEU A 49 -9.26 2.17 1.21
C LEU A 49 -9.33 3.28 2.26
N SER A 50 -10.14 4.32 2.02
CA SER A 50 -10.23 5.47 2.94
C SER A 50 -10.82 5.11 4.31
N ASN A 51 -11.59 4.04 4.40
CA ASN A 51 -12.20 3.54 5.64
C ASN A 51 -11.43 2.33 6.23
N ALA A 52 -10.34 1.90 5.61
CA ALA A 52 -9.55 0.80 6.13
C ALA A 52 -8.67 1.26 7.30
N SER A 53 -8.61 0.45 8.36
CA SER A 53 -7.67 0.65 9.47
C SER A 53 -6.26 0.23 9.10
N PHE A 54 -6.13 -0.77 8.20
CA PHE A 54 -4.87 -1.26 7.66
C PHE A 54 -5.06 -1.85 6.26
N VAL A 55 -4.08 -1.68 5.38
CA VAL A 55 -4.13 -2.18 4.00
C VAL A 55 -2.94 -3.08 3.70
N CYS A 56 -3.22 -4.28 3.19
CA CYS A 56 -2.24 -5.17 2.58
C CYS A 56 -2.47 -5.18 1.06
N THR A 57 -1.46 -4.86 0.28
CA THR A 57 -1.64 -4.74 -1.18
C THR A 57 -0.43 -5.20 -1.99
N ASP A 58 -0.68 -5.87 -3.10
CA ASP A 58 0.32 -6.17 -4.13
C ASP A 58 0.22 -5.22 -5.35
N SER A 59 -0.79 -4.32 -5.34
CA SER A 59 -1.09 -3.39 -6.41
C SER A 59 -0.33 -2.08 -6.26
N PHE A 60 0.19 -1.54 -7.38
CA PHE A 60 0.74 -0.19 -7.42
C PHE A 60 -0.31 0.86 -7.03
N HIS A 61 -1.54 0.75 -7.52
CA HIS A 61 -2.62 1.68 -7.17
C HIS A 61 -3.01 1.59 -5.70
N GLY A 62 -3.08 0.37 -5.14
CA GLY A 62 -3.32 0.17 -3.71
C GLY A 62 -2.25 0.85 -2.87
N THR A 63 -0.98 0.69 -3.21
CA THR A 63 0.15 1.36 -2.55
C THR A 63 0.06 2.89 -2.65
N ALA A 64 -0.16 3.42 -3.87
CA ALA A 64 -0.21 4.86 -4.11
C ALA A 64 -1.39 5.53 -3.39
N PHE A 65 -2.58 4.92 -3.42
CA PHE A 65 -3.74 5.47 -2.72
C PHE A 65 -3.63 5.34 -1.19
N SER A 66 -3.06 4.26 -0.67
CA SER A 66 -2.81 4.16 0.77
C SER A 66 -1.87 5.26 1.26
N LEU A 67 -0.83 5.59 0.48
CA LEU A 67 0.04 6.73 0.73
C LEU A 67 -0.72 8.06 0.71
N LEU A 68 -1.52 8.30 -0.34
CA LEU A 68 -2.27 9.55 -0.53
C LEU A 68 -3.34 9.76 0.56
N LEU A 69 -4.02 8.71 0.95
CA LEU A 69 -5.08 8.72 1.97
C LEU A 69 -4.52 8.65 3.39
N ASP A 70 -3.20 8.43 3.53
CA ASP A 70 -2.53 8.31 4.82
C ASP A 70 -3.03 7.12 5.66
N VAL A 71 -3.41 6.04 4.97
CA VAL A 71 -3.84 4.79 5.61
C VAL A 71 -2.62 3.94 5.90
N PRO A 72 -2.48 3.33 7.09
CA PRO A 72 -1.42 2.37 7.38
C PRO A 72 -1.47 1.20 6.41
N PHE A 73 -0.32 0.80 5.85
CA PHE A 73 -0.30 -0.27 4.87
C PHE A 73 1.04 -1.01 4.80
N VAL A 74 0.98 -2.17 4.16
CA VAL A 74 2.12 -2.94 3.69
C VAL A 74 1.96 -3.25 2.20
N SER A 75 3.06 -3.17 1.45
CA SER A 75 3.13 -3.48 0.04
C SER A 75 3.89 -4.77 -0.20
N PHE A 76 3.25 -5.76 -0.83
CA PHE A 76 3.90 -7.02 -1.20
C PHE A 76 4.69 -6.86 -2.49
N GLU A 77 5.95 -7.29 -2.45
CA GLU A 77 6.83 -7.33 -3.61
C GLU A 77 7.06 -8.78 -4.06
N PRO A 78 7.14 -9.07 -5.38
CA PRO A 78 7.20 -10.45 -5.86
C PRO A 78 8.45 -11.19 -5.38
N THR A 79 9.63 -10.65 -5.59
CA THR A 79 10.91 -11.20 -5.09
C THR A 79 11.98 -10.10 -5.09
N ARG A 80 13.08 -10.30 -4.34
CA ARG A 80 14.21 -9.37 -4.32
C ARG A 80 14.91 -9.24 -5.67
N SER A 81 14.85 -10.27 -6.50
CA SER A 81 15.46 -10.32 -7.82
C SER A 81 14.67 -9.58 -8.91
N SER A 82 13.42 -9.20 -8.65
CA SER A 82 12.66 -8.37 -9.57
C SER A 82 13.22 -6.94 -9.54
N GLN A 83 14.01 -6.61 -10.58
CA GLN A 83 14.75 -5.34 -10.65
C GLN A 83 13.86 -4.10 -10.81
N ASP A 84 12.58 -4.27 -11.08
CA ASP A 84 11.75 -3.14 -11.50
C ASP A 84 10.38 -3.14 -10.81
N SER A 85 10.39 -2.91 -9.50
CA SER A 85 9.15 -2.60 -8.80
C SER A 85 8.95 -1.09 -8.74
N ARG A 86 8.05 -0.58 -9.56
CA ARG A 86 7.59 0.84 -9.47
C ARG A 86 7.13 1.20 -8.07
N LYS A 87 6.56 0.25 -7.35
CA LYS A 87 6.13 0.40 -5.95
C LYS A 87 7.34 0.65 -5.05
N LYS A 88 8.36 -0.20 -5.16
CA LYS A 88 9.60 -0.05 -4.39
C LYS A 88 10.28 1.29 -4.68
N GLY A 89 10.37 1.70 -5.93
CA GLY A 89 10.92 3.00 -6.32
C GLY A 89 10.14 4.16 -5.68
N LEU A 90 8.80 4.11 -5.72
CA LEU A 90 7.93 5.08 -5.07
C LEU A 90 8.15 5.11 -3.56
N LEU A 91 8.11 3.96 -2.90
CA LEU A 91 8.27 3.86 -1.45
C LEU A 91 9.66 4.34 -0.99
N THR A 92 10.71 3.97 -1.72
CA THR A 92 12.08 4.40 -1.41
C THR A 92 12.23 5.92 -1.55
N SER A 93 11.68 6.50 -2.63
CA SER A 93 11.74 7.96 -2.86
C SER A 93 11.01 8.78 -1.78
N LEU A 94 10.05 8.16 -1.09
CA LEU A 94 9.29 8.75 0.01
C LEU A 94 9.82 8.38 1.41
N GLY A 95 10.93 7.64 1.49
CA GLY A 95 11.46 7.14 2.77
C GLY A 95 10.59 6.06 3.41
N GLN A 96 9.70 5.41 2.65
CA GLN A 96 8.73 4.39 3.10
C GLN A 96 9.13 2.97 2.71
N GLY A 97 10.39 2.73 2.34
CA GLY A 97 10.88 1.41 1.90
C GLY A 97 10.62 0.27 2.91
N HIS A 98 10.53 0.59 4.20
CA HIS A 98 10.21 -0.35 5.28
C HIS A 98 8.78 -0.94 5.21
N ARG A 99 7.91 -0.41 4.35
CA ARG A 99 6.57 -0.93 4.09
C ARG A 99 6.53 -1.99 2.99
N SER A 100 7.65 -2.27 2.34
CA SER A 100 7.77 -3.35 1.36
C SER A 100 8.11 -4.66 2.03
N ILE A 101 7.32 -5.71 1.75
CA ILE A 101 7.59 -7.09 2.18
C ILE A 101 7.70 -7.98 0.95
N TYR A 102 8.76 -8.76 0.86
CA TYR A 102 8.93 -9.72 -0.21
C TYR A 102 8.15 -11.00 0.07
N VAL A 103 7.67 -11.65 -0.99
CA VAL A 103 6.87 -12.88 -0.89
C VAL A 103 7.59 -13.99 -0.13
N ASP A 104 8.90 -14.10 -0.32
CA ASP A 104 9.77 -15.07 0.36
C ASP A 104 9.97 -14.77 1.86
N GLU A 105 9.72 -13.54 2.30
CA GLU A 105 9.84 -13.11 3.69
C GLU A 105 8.49 -13.13 4.46
N ILE A 106 7.38 -13.34 3.78
CA ILE A 106 6.02 -13.29 4.38
C ILE A 106 5.86 -14.28 5.55
N GLY A 107 6.50 -15.45 5.46
CA GLY A 107 6.44 -16.47 6.51
C GLY A 107 7.21 -16.11 7.77
N GLU A 108 8.24 -15.31 7.64
CA GLU A 108 9.18 -14.93 8.70
C GLU A 108 8.85 -13.59 9.35
N THR A 109 8.04 -12.77 8.67
CA THR A 109 7.70 -11.43 9.17
C THR A 109 6.78 -11.52 10.37
N ASP A 110 7.24 -11.00 11.52
CA ASP A 110 6.40 -10.92 12.72
C ASP A 110 5.28 -9.90 12.51
N VAL A 111 4.07 -10.28 12.92
CA VAL A 111 2.92 -9.38 12.89
C VAL A 111 3.10 -8.21 13.86
N ALA A 112 3.87 -8.38 14.93
CA ALA A 112 4.22 -7.31 15.87
C ALA A 112 4.99 -6.17 15.19
N ASP A 113 5.87 -6.48 14.23
CA ASP A 113 6.58 -5.46 13.45
C ASP A 113 5.64 -4.63 12.57
N LEU A 114 4.49 -5.19 12.19
CA LEU A 114 3.47 -4.51 11.39
C LEU A 114 2.61 -3.56 12.22
N THR A 115 2.29 -3.93 13.46
CA THR A 115 1.57 -3.01 14.36
C THR A 115 2.41 -1.76 14.63
N ALA A 116 3.72 -1.89 14.66
CA ALA A 116 4.64 -0.75 14.72
C ALA A 116 4.59 0.16 13.46
N LEU A 117 4.10 -0.36 12.32
CA LEU A 117 3.87 0.46 11.11
C LEU A 117 2.61 1.32 11.20
N MET A 118 1.65 0.96 12.09
CA MET A 118 0.45 1.78 12.33
C MET A 118 0.79 3.09 13.04
N ASP A 119 1.78 3.06 13.94
CA ASP A 119 2.17 4.22 14.74
C ASP A 119 3.13 5.18 14.02
N LYS A 120 3.65 4.77 12.85
CA LYS A 120 4.53 5.66 12.09
C LYS A 120 3.71 6.71 11.36
N PRO A 121 4.05 8.00 11.57
CA PRO A 121 3.33 9.09 10.90
C PRO A 121 3.32 8.85 9.39
N GLY A 122 2.17 9.05 8.83
CA GLY A 122 1.91 8.80 7.42
C GLY A 122 2.78 9.65 6.50
N CYS A 123 2.70 9.33 5.24
CA CYS A 123 3.52 9.87 4.17
C CYS A 123 3.21 11.33 3.80
N LYS A 124 2.28 12.00 4.50
CA LYS A 124 1.83 13.38 4.14
C LYS A 124 3.00 14.35 3.95
N GLN A 125 4.02 14.26 4.78
CA GLN A 125 5.17 15.13 4.67
C GLN A 125 6.03 14.81 3.44
N GLY A 126 6.29 13.54 3.18
CA GLY A 126 7.03 13.08 1.99
C GLY A 126 6.30 13.40 0.69
N ILE A 127 4.97 13.20 0.66
CA ILE A 127 4.13 13.54 -0.51
C ILE A 127 4.14 15.05 -0.75
N ARG A 128 3.99 15.88 0.29
CA ARG A 128 4.08 17.34 0.15
C ARG A 128 5.45 17.78 -0.38
N GLN A 129 6.53 17.19 0.13
CA GLN A 129 7.88 17.48 -0.36
C GLN A 129 8.06 17.07 -1.84
N MET A 130 7.54 15.91 -2.23
CA MET A 130 7.57 15.48 -3.62
C MET A 130 6.73 16.40 -4.51
N GLN A 131 5.54 16.77 -4.10
CA GLN A 131 4.68 17.72 -4.82
C GLN A 131 5.35 19.10 -4.96
N CYS A 132 5.98 19.59 -3.90
CA CYS A 132 6.74 20.84 -3.95
C CYS A 132 7.93 20.73 -4.91
N ARG A 133 8.66 19.61 -4.89
CA ARG A 133 9.79 19.39 -5.80
C ARG A 133 9.34 19.32 -7.26
N GLN A 134 8.24 18.62 -7.55
CA GLN A 134 7.67 18.56 -8.90
C GLN A 134 7.15 19.90 -9.38
N ARG A 135 6.46 20.67 -8.50
CA ARG A 135 6.01 22.03 -8.81
C ARG A 135 7.19 22.98 -9.07
N ARG A 136 8.28 22.83 -8.34
CA ARG A 136 9.50 23.61 -8.56
C ARG A 136 10.11 23.31 -9.92
N VAL A 137 10.23 22.03 -10.30
CA VAL A 137 10.74 21.63 -11.62
C VAL A 137 9.81 22.11 -12.74
N LEU A 138 8.49 21.99 -12.57
CA LEU A 138 7.49 22.52 -13.50
C LEU A 138 7.43 24.06 -13.47
N GLY A 139 7.63 24.69 -12.32
CA GLY A 139 7.66 26.14 -12.18
C GLY A 139 8.91 26.80 -12.75
N GLU A 140 10.03 26.07 -12.81
CA GLU A 140 11.23 26.49 -13.58
C GLU A 140 10.97 26.42 -15.09
N VAL A 141 9.98 25.63 -15.52
CA VAL A 141 9.53 25.52 -16.93
C VAL A 141 8.40 26.49 -17.26
N VAL A 142 7.57 26.90 -16.27
CA VAL A 142 6.35 27.74 -16.42
C VAL A 142 6.33 28.80 -15.33
N GLU A 143 7.22 29.80 -15.39
CA GLU A 143 7.24 31.03 -14.56
C GLU A 143 6.66 30.97 -13.15
N GLY A 144 7.58 30.84 -12.18
CA GLY A 144 7.58 31.50 -10.90
C GLY A 144 6.35 31.55 -10.00
N HIS A 145 6.08 30.47 -9.23
CA HIS A 145 5.42 30.65 -7.94
C HIS A 145 6.17 29.81 -6.89
N PRO A 146 6.76 30.42 -5.85
CA PRO A 146 7.45 29.66 -4.80
C PRO A 146 6.43 28.90 -3.94
N CYS A 147 6.71 27.64 -3.67
CA CYS A 147 6.08 26.90 -2.57
C CYS A 147 6.45 27.57 -1.25
N ARG A 148 5.46 28.17 -0.60
CA ARG A 148 5.55 28.58 0.80
C ARG A 148 5.09 27.45 1.70
#